data_28e7103cdd4d487eecbe58dc62d0358f
#
_entry.id   28e7103cdd4d487eecbe58dc62d0358f
#
_cell.length_a   1.000
_cell.length_b   1.000
_cell.length_c   1.000
_cell.angle_alpha   90.00
_cell.angle_beta   90.00
_cell.angle_gamma   90.00
#
_symmetry.space_group_name_H-M   'P 1'
#
loop_
_entity.id
_entity.type
_entity.pdbx_description
1 polymer ?
#
loop_
_entity_poly.entity_id
_entity_poly.type
_entity_poly.pdbx_seq_one_letter_code
_entity_poly.pdbx_strand_id
1 'polypeptide(L)'
;DTKKAGEWIADYIRYFIPKDKENIDYYLLTHYHSDHIGSWLHKKEGKGRYYLTGISEVYRNFPAKVIVDRGDDFMPPSDKDSCYMNYRNFVKSISDCTKRVTFNVGSCKQFVLRNEPEKYHSFSVRNVYANGKVWDGDTGVTSLFSDKGNYSKSEMPRENMYSCVIKLSYGAFDYYTGGDIPGFSRPGRPKWHDIETPVSDVVGKVEVAVLNHHGNEDGTNENFLRNLSPKNVIMSTWDALHPNHTVLYRLFSKEIYPEERKIFSTNMHPATKIVIGDLVDRMASHQGHIMVRVYPGGNKYRMYVFDDAVPISESCLLYTS
;
A
#
# COMPACT_ATOMS: atom_id res chain seq x y z
N ASP A 1 17.02 4.56 -18.38
CA ASP A 1 16.42 3.27 -18.21
C ASP A 1 15.19 3.12 -19.12
N THR A 2 15.10 2.01 -19.85
CA THR A 2 14.00 1.74 -20.79
C THR A 2 12.87 0.93 -20.17
N LYS A 3 13.10 0.30 -19.00
CA LYS A 3 12.08 -0.47 -18.28
C LYS A 3 11.09 0.45 -17.58
N LYS A 4 9.83 0.05 -17.57
CA LYS A 4 8.75 0.72 -16.85
C LYS A 4 8.54 0.10 -15.47
N ALA A 5 7.85 0.81 -14.58
CA ALA A 5 7.59 0.37 -13.21
C ALA A 5 7.00 -1.04 -13.13
N GLY A 6 6.00 -1.34 -13.98
CA GLY A 6 5.39 -2.67 -14.01
C GLY A 6 6.32 -3.79 -14.49
N GLU A 7 7.30 -3.47 -15.34
CA GLU A 7 8.31 -4.42 -15.80
C GLU A 7 9.32 -4.74 -14.69
N TRP A 8 9.74 -3.73 -13.90
CA TRP A 8 10.57 -3.92 -12.71
C TRP A 8 9.86 -4.76 -11.64
N ILE A 9 8.59 -4.46 -11.38
CA ILE A 9 7.77 -5.25 -10.44
C ILE A 9 7.66 -6.69 -10.91
N ALA A 10 7.43 -6.92 -12.21
CA ALA A 10 7.34 -8.27 -12.76
C ALA A 10 8.65 -9.05 -12.62
N ASP A 11 9.81 -8.42 -12.84
CA ASP A 11 11.11 -9.05 -12.65
C ASP A 11 11.36 -9.41 -11.17
N TYR A 12 10.98 -8.53 -10.26
CA TYR A 12 11.05 -8.80 -8.82
C TYR A 12 10.15 -9.99 -8.42
N ILE A 13 8.91 -10.01 -8.89
CA ILE A 13 7.98 -11.14 -8.65
C ILE A 13 8.59 -12.43 -9.18
N ARG A 14 9.10 -12.44 -10.42
CA ARG A 14 9.69 -13.63 -11.06
C ARG A 14 10.84 -14.21 -10.27
N TYR A 15 11.62 -13.38 -9.60
CA TYR A 15 12.73 -13.83 -8.78
C TYR A 15 12.30 -14.58 -7.52
N PHE A 16 11.21 -14.16 -6.88
CA PHE A 16 10.74 -14.72 -5.60
C PHE A 16 9.63 -15.74 -5.72
N ILE A 17 8.84 -15.70 -6.80
CA ILE A 17 7.75 -16.66 -6.99
C ILE A 17 8.31 -18.07 -7.29
N PRO A 18 7.69 -19.17 -6.82
CA PRO A 18 8.07 -20.50 -7.23
C PRO A 18 8.08 -20.64 -8.76
N LYS A 19 9.09 -21.35 -9.31
CA LYS A 19 9.34 -21.44 -10.76
C LYS A 19 8.19 -22.07 -11.55
N ASP A 20 7.35 -22.85 -10.89
CA ASP A 20 6.16 -23.50 -11.45
C ASP A 20 4.91 -22.59 -11.43
N LYS A 21 5.03 -21.37 -10.91
CA LYS A 21 3.93 -20.41 -10.83
C LYS A 21 4.03 -19.36 -11.93
N GLU A 22 2.94 -19.23 -12.70
CA GLU A 22 2.82 -18.27 -13.81
C GLU A 22 1.77 -17.19 -13.53
N ASN A 23 1.08 -17.27 -12.40
CA ASN A 23 0.02 -16.34 -12.05
C ASN A 23 0.02 -15.96 -10.57
N ILE A 24 -0.61 -14.86 -10.26
CA ILE A 24 -0.85 -14.32 -8.93
C ILE A 24 -2.29 -14.63 -8.52
N ASP A 25 -2.52 -15.01 -7.29
CA ASP A 25 -3.88 -15.29 -6.82
C ASP A 25 -4.71 -13.99 -6.69
N TYR A 26 -4.13 -12.94 -6.12
CA TYR A 26 -4.80 -11.67 -5.88
C TYR A 26 -3.91 -10.48 -6.22
N TYR A 27 -4.48 -9.49 -6.87
CA TYR A 27 -4.01 -8.11 -6.86
C TYR A 27 -4.95 -7.27 -6.01
N LEU A 28 -4.39 -6.44 -5.14
CA LEU A 28 -5.11 -5.40 -4.41
C LEU A 28 -4.65 -4.03 -4.91
N LEU A 29 -5.57 -3.28 -5.50
CA LEU A 29 -5.38 -1.87 -5.78
C LEU A 29 -6.06 -1.05 -4.69
N THR A 30 -5.29 -0.24 -4.01
CA THR A 30 -5.80 0.51 -2.86
C THR A 30 -6.77 1.60 -3.29
N HIS A 31 -6.42 2.38 -4.33
CA HIS A 31 -7.24 3.45 -4.89
C HIS A 31 -6.81 3.78 -6.33
N TYR A 32 -7.43 4.79 -6.96
CA TYR A 32 -7.32 4.99 -8.41
C TYR A 32 -6.39 6.14 -8.84
N HIS A 33 -5.47 6.62 -7.99
CA HIS A 33 -4.45 7.55 -8.46
C HIS A 33 -3.46 6.88 -9.41
N SER A 34 -2.87 7.69 -10.29
CA SER A 34 -2.03 7.24 -11.40
C SER A 34 -0.76 6.49 -10.95
N ASP A 35 -0.22 6.80 -9.80
CA ASP A 35 0.93 6.14 -9.20
C ASP A 35 0.59 4.77 -8.59
N HIS A 36 -0.70 4.46 -8.41
CA HIS A 36 -1.19 3.15 -7.95
C HIS A 36 -1.73 2.27 -9.08
N ILE A 37 -2.44 2.84 -10.06
CA ILE A 37 -3.03 2.06 -11.17
C ILE A 37 -2.20 2.12 -12.46
N GLY A 38 -1.29 3.06 -12.55
CA GLY A 38 -0.43 3.28 -13.71
C GLY A 38 -0.67 4.63 -14.41
N SER A 39 0.41 5.38 -14.61
CA SER A 39 0.38 6.72 -15.19
C SER A 39 0.16 6.69 -16.70
N TRP A 40 -0.78 7.49 -17.18
CA TRP A 40 -1.01 7.72 -18.60
C TRP A 40 0.20 8.32 -19.34
N LEU A 41 1.06 9.06 -18.65
CA LEU A 41 2.27 9.66 -19.21
C LEU A 41 3.30 8.62 -19.65
N HIS A 42 3.27 7.43 -19.06
CA HIS A 42 4.21 6.36 -19.33
C HIS A 42 3.59 5.17 -20.07
N LYS A 43 2.44 5.38 -20.72
CA LYS A 43 1.73 4.34 -21.45
C LYS A 43 2.54 3.77 -22.62
N LYS A 44 2.37 2.48 -22.86
CA LYS A 44 2.81 1.76 -24.08
C LYS A 44 1.58 1.21 -24.80
N GLU A 45 1.68 0.93 -26.07
CA GLU A 45 0.60 0.26 -26.80
C GLU A 45 0.26 -1.09 -26.15
N GLY A 46 -1.03 -1.28 -25.88
CA GLY A 46 -1.60 -2.50 -25.33
C GLY A 46 -2.25 -3.35 -26.43
N LYS A 47 -2.76 -4.51 -26.05
CA LYS A 47 -3.61 -5.33 -26.92
C LYS A 47 -5.06 -4.89 -26.72
N GLY A 48 -5.67 -4.31 -27.76
CA GLY A 48 -7.08 -3.99 -27.76
C GLY A 48 -7.40 -2.56 -27.31
N ARG A 49 -8.32 -2.38 -26.34
CA ARG A 49 -8.92 -1.09 -25.98
C ARG A 49 -8.22 -0.33 -24.85
N TYR A 50 -7.07 -0.79 -24.38
CA TYR A 50 -6.33 -0.16 -23.30
C TYR A 50 -4.83 -0.08 -23.62
N TYR A 51 -4.15 0.84 -22.95
CA TYR A 51 -2.70 0.97 -22.99
C TYR A 51 -2.06 0.26 -21.81
N LEU A 52 -0.86 -0.27 -22.00
CA LEU A 52 -0.07 -0.86 -20.91
C LEU A 52 0.44 0.25 -19.99
N THR A 53 0.05 0.19 -18.72
CA THR A 53 0.49 1.09 -17.65
C THR A 53 0.44 0.35 -16.33
N GLY A 54 1.42 0.54 -15.45
CA GLY A 54 1.39 0.02 -14.07
C GLY A 54 0.87 -1.41 -13.94
N ILE A 55 -0.33 -1.56 -13.35
CA ILE A 55 -0.95 -2.87 -13.09
C ILE A 55 -1.08 -3.74 -14.35
N SER A 56 -1.41 -3.16 -15.50
CA SER A 56 -1.58 -3.93 -16.75
C SER A 56 -0.24 -4.43 -17.31
N GLU A 57 0.88 -3.76 -17.02
CA GLU A 57 2.23 -4.24 -17.34
C GLU A 57 2.61 -5.44 -16.47
N VAL A 58 2.32 -5.36 -15.15
CA VAL A 58 2.53 -6.49 -14.24
C VAL A 58 1.66 -7.68 -14.64
N TYR A 59 0.37 -7.44 -14.90
CA TYR A 59 -0.59 -8.47 -15.30
C TYR A 59 -0.19 -9.19 -16.59
N ARG A 60 0.39 -8.50 -17.56
CA ARG A 60 0.87 -9.13 -18.79
C ARG A 60 1.91 -10.24 -18.54
N ASN A 61 2.72 -10.07 -17.49
CA ASN A 61 3.75 -11.02 -17.10
C ASN A 61 3.21 -12.05 -16.09
N PHE A 62 2.35 -11.64 -15.20
CA PHE A 62 1.75 -12.44 -14.13
C PHE A 62 0.25 -12.20 -14.07
N PRO A 63 -0.56 -12.90 -14.87
CA PRO A 63 -2.02 -12.80 -14.77
C PRO A 63 -2.50 -13.07 -13.34
N ALA A 64 -3.50 -12.33 -12.89
CA ALA A 64 -4.13 -12.54 -11.59
C ALA A 64 -5.44 -13.33 -11.75
N LYS A 65 -5.76 -14.17 -10.77
CA LYS A 65 -7.08 -14.82 -10.69
C LYS A 65 -8.16 -13.84 -10.26
N VAL A 66 -7.80 -12.94 -9.35
CA VAL A 66 -8.71 -11.94 -8.78
C VAL A 66 -8.00 -10.60 -8.69
N ILE A 67 -8.68 -9.55 -9.15
CA ILE A 67 -8.32 -8.16 -8.85
C ILE A 67 -9.34 -7.64 -7.84
N VAL A 68 -8.86 -7.17 -6.70
CA VAL A 68 -9.66 -6.49 -5.68
C VAL A 68 -9.33 -5.01 -5.73
N ASP A 69 -10.34 -4.17 -5.79
CA ASP A 69 -10.19 -2.72 -5.70
C ASP A 69 -11.33 -2.09 -4.87
N ARG A 70 -11.30 -0.78 -4.66
CA ARG A 70 -12.31 -0.09 -3.85
C ARG A 70 -13.71 -0.08 -4.45
N GLY A 71 -13.88 -0.52 -5.70
CA GLY A 71 -15.15 -0.51 -6.42
C GLY A 71 -15.53 0.85 -7.01
N ASP A 72 -16.51 0.83 -7.91
CA ASP A 72 -17.03 2.02 -8.61
C ASP A 72 -18.33 2.55 -7.98
N ASP A 73 -18.90 1.84 -7.00
CA ASP A 73 -20.20 2.18 -6.40
C ASP A 73 -20.14 3.44 -5.52
N PHE A 74 -18.94 3.82 -5.08
CA PHE A 74 -18.74 4.98 -4.23
C PHE A 74 -17.79 5.99 -4.89
N MET A 75 -18.35 7.15 -5.31
CA MET A 75 -17.59 8.30 -5.83
C MET A 75 -16.47 7.89 -6.82
N PRO A 76 -16.81 7.25 -7.96
CA PRO A 76 -15.82 6.89 -8.96
C PRO A 76 -15.11 8.15 -9.49
N PRO A 77 -13.84 8.07 -9.90
CA PRO A 77 -13.18 9.15 -10.61
C PRO A 77 -13.96 9.57 -11.87
N SER A 78 -13.68 10.78 -12.33
CA SER A 78 -14.32 11.31 -13.53
C SER A 78 -14.00 10.45 -14.76
N ASP A 79 -14.97 10.28 -15.67
CA ASP A 79 -14.75 9.67 -16.99
C ASP A 79 -13.76 10.46 -17.87
N LYS A 80 -13.35 11.65 -17.45
CA LYS A 80 -12.27 12.43 -18.07
C LYS A 80 -10.88 12.08 -17.54
N ASP A 81 -10.80 11.28 -16.45
CA ASP A 81 -9.54 10.78 -15.93
C ASP A 81 -9.01 9.65 -16.84
N SER A 82 -7.97 9.95 -17.60
CA SER A 82 -7.40 9.03 -18.58
C SER A 82 -6.78 7.78 -17.92
N CYS A 83 -6.21 7.91 -16.71
CA CYS A 83 -5.62 6.77 -15.99
C CYS A 83 -6.71 5.81 -15.53
N TYR A 84 -7.76 6.33 -14.90
CA TYR A 84 -8.90 5.55 -14.45
C TYR A 84 -9.65 4.89 -15.60
N MET A 85 -9.92 5.64 -16.69
CA MET A 85 -10.59 5.06 -17.86
C MET A 85 -9.76 3.97 -18.53
N ASN A 86 -8.44 4.14 -18.59
CA ASN A 86 -7.55 3.09 -19.08
C ASN A 86 -7.60 1.84 -18.20
N TYR A 87 -7.56 2.01 -16.87
CA TYR A 87 -7.73 0.92 -15.92
C TYR A 87 -9.07 0.18 -16.11
N ARG A 88 -10.18 0.90 -16.22
CA ARG A 88 -11.50 0.29 -16.49
C ARG A 88 -11.51 -0.51 -17.80
N ASN A 89 -10.94 0.04 -18.88
CA ASN A 89 -10.85 -0.65 -20.15
C ASN A 89 -9.98 -1.91 -20.06
N PHE A 90 -8.87 -1.84 -19.33
CA PHE A 90 -8.04 -3.00 -19.03
C PHE A 90 -8.82 -4.09 -18.31
N VAL A 91 -9.44 -3.78 -17.17
CA VAL A 91 -10.19 -4.75 -16.37
C VAL A 91 -11.34 -5.36 -17.18
N LYS A 92 -12.04 -4.56 -17.97
CA LYS A 92 -13.08 -5.05 -18.88
C LYS A 92 -12.53 -6.03 -19.92
N SER A 93 -11.32 -5.78 -20.43
CA SER A 93 -10.72 -6.61 -21.48
C SER A 93 -10.25 -7.98 -20.99
N ILE A 94 -10.07 -8.15 -19.69
CA ILE A 94 -9.60 -9.40 -19.05
C ILE A 94 -10.71 -10.14 -18.28
N SER A 95 -11.96 -9.67 -18.34
CA SER A 95 -13.08 -10.19 -17.54
C SER A 95 -13.37 -11.68 -17.74
N ASP A 96 -13.00 -12.25 -18.88
CA ASP A 96 -13.16 -13.68 -19.17
C ASP A 96 -12.15 -14.56 -18.41
N CYS A 97 -11.01 -14.00 -17.98
CA CYS A 97 -9.92 -14.72 -17.33
C CYS A 97 -9.72 -14.33 -15.86
N THR A 98 -10.13 -13.11 -15.49
CA THR A 98 -9.85 -12.53 -14.16
C THR A 98 -11.13 -11.93 -13.58
N LYS A 99 -11.43 -12.32 -12.36
CA LYS A 99 -12.57 -11.75 -11.63
C LYS A 99 -12.18 -10.43 -10.96
N ARG A 100 -12.84 -9.32 -11.30
CA ARG A 100 -12.80 -8.10 -10.51
C ARG A 100 -13.81 -8.17 -9.37
N VAL A 101 -13.42 -7.81 -8.15
CA VAL A 101 -14.27 -7.76 -6.96
C VAL A 101 -14.03 -6.50 -6.16
N THR A 102 -15.11 -5.92 -5.65
CA THR A 102 -15.03 -4.79 -4.73
C THR A 102 -14.48 -5.24 -3.36
N PHE A 103 -13.63 -4.41 -2.78
CA PHE A 103 -13.09 -4.62 -1.43
C PHE A 103 -14.21 -4.63 -0.40
N ASN A 104 -14.30 -5.72 0.36
CA ASN A 104 -15.34 -5.94 1.36
C ASN A 104 -14.82 -5.66 2.77
N VAL A 105 -15.09 -4.46 3.29
CA VAL A 105 -14.67 -4.04 4.63
C VAL A 105 -15.21 -4.98 5.71
N GLY A 106 -14.40 -5.28 6.72
CA GLY A 106 -14.72 -6.22 7.80
C GLY A 106 -14.47 -7.69 7.46
N SER A 107 -14.28 -8.03 6.18
CA SER A 107 -14.03 -9.42 5.79
C SER A 107 -12.63 -9.90 6.17
N CYS A 108 -12.53 -11.15 6.64
CA CYS A 108 -11.30 -11.91 6.74
C CYS A 108 -11.27 -13.12 5.79
N LYS A 109 -12.22 -13.18 4.84
CA LYS A 109 -12.39 -14.30 3.90
C LYS A 109 -12.16 -13.90 2.43
N GLN A 110 -11.88 -12.63 2.17
CA GLN A 110 -11.70 -12.16 0.79
C GLN A 110 -10.32 -12.54 0.23
N PHE A 111 -9.29 -12.50 1.06
CA PHE A 111 -7.95 -12.96 0.74
C PHE A 111 -7.63 -14.21 1.55
N VAL A 112 -7.47 -15.33 0.89
CA VAL A 112 -7.18 -16.62 1.52
C VAL A 112 -6.00 -17.29 0.83
N LEU A 113 -5.20 -18.02 1.61
CA LEU A 113 -4.17 -18.88 1.02
C LEU A 113 -4.84 -19.97 0.19
N ARG A 114 -4.33 -20.17 -1.03
CA ARG A 114 -4.84 -21.19 -1.96
C ARG A 114 -3.97 -22.44 -2.01
N ASN A 115 -2.71 -22.32 -1.57
CA ASN A 115 -1.79 -23.44 -1.48
C ASN A 115 -1.63 -23.83 0.00
N GLU A 116 -1.88 -25.09 0.32
CA GLU A 116 -1.71 -25.69 1.66
C GLU A 116 -2.32 -24.84 2.82
N PRO A 117 -3.57 -24.34 2.70
CA PRO A 117 -4.15 -23.44 3.72
C PRO A 117 -4.21 -24.09 5.11
N GLU A 118 -4.35 -25.41 5.19
CA GLU A 118 -4.34 -26.20 6.43
C GLU A 118 -2.98 -26.18 7.14
N LYS A 119 -1.90 -25.95 6.40
CA LYS A 119 -0.55 -25.83 6.97
C LYS A 119 -0.31 -24.46 7.61
N TYR A 120 -1.05 -23.47 7.18
CA TYR A 120 -0.92 -22.06 7.58
C TYR A 120 -2.20 -21.51 8.20
N HIS A 121 -2.85 -22.30 9.05
CA HIS A 121 -4.17 -22.00 9.63
C HIS A 121 -4.23 -20.67 10.42
N SER A 122 -3.09 -20.15 10.92
CA SER A 122 -3.02 -18.85 11.59
C SER A 122 -2.85 -17.65 10.63
N PHE A 123 -2.76 -17.90 9.32
CA PHE A 123 -2.71 -16.82 8.34
C PHE A 123 -4.11 -16.23 8.11
N SER A 124 -4.18 -14.91 8.15
CA SER A 124 -5.40 -14.19 7.81
C SER A 124 -5.10 -12.80 7.23
N VAL A 125 -6.02 -12.28 6.43
CA VAL A 125 -6.00 -10.89 5.96
C VAL A 125 -7.34 -10.26 6.33
N ARG A 126 -7.31 -9.27 7.21
CA ARG A 126 -8.47 -8.46 7.59
C ARG A 126 -8.57 -7.25 6.69
N ASN A 127 -9.71 -7.06 6.07
CA ASN A 127 -10.07 -5.85 5.36
C ASN A 127 -10.53 -4.80 6.37
N VAL A 128 -9.71 -3.80 6.63
CA VAL A 128 -9.95 -2.86 7.73
C VAL A 128 -10.80 -1.67 7.30
N TYR A 129 -10.49 -1.09 6.14
CA TYR A 129 -11.12 0.16 5.72
C TYR A 129 -11.17 0.26 4.20
N ALA A 130 -12.22 0.88 3.67
CA ALA A 130 -12.30 1.47 2.33
C ALA A 130 -13.53 2.39 2.22
N ASN A 131 -13.48 3.41 1.36
CA ASN A 131 -14.63 4.26 1.00
C ASN A 131 -15.38 4.86 2.21
N GLY A 132 -14.65 5.23 3.26
CA GLY A 132 -15.24 5.83 4.46
C GLY A 132 -15.89 4.83 5.42
N LYS A 133 -15.73 3.54 5.17
CA LYS A 133 -16.20 2.48 6.07
C LYS A 133 -15.00 1.87 6.78
N VAL A 134 -15.06 1.77 8.10
CA VAL A 134 -14.04 1.13 8.94
C VAL A 134 -14.65 -0.07 9.65
N TRP A 135 -13.92 -1.18 9.69
CA TRP A 135 -14.24 -2.32 10.55
C TRP A 135 -14.23 -1.86 12.02
N ASP A 136 -15.21 -2.30 12.83
CA ASP A 136 -15.39 -1.83 14.21
C ASP A 136 -14.55 -2.59 15.26
N GLY A 137 -13.70 -3.51 14.82
CA GLY A 137 -12.91 -4.35 15.70
C GLY A 137 -13.57 -5.70 16.03
N ASP A 138 -14.82 -5.91 15.67
CA ASP A 138 -15.58 -7.15 15.91
C ASP A 138 -16.24 -7.63 14.60
N THR A 139 -17.53 -7.54 14.45
CA THR A 139 -18.31 -8.10 13.34
C THR A 139 -18.92 -7.05 12.44
N GLY A 140 -18.93 -5.80 12.85
CA GLY A 140 -19.60 -4.71 12.18
C GLY A 140 -18.66 -3.79 11.40
N VAL A 141 -19.28 -2.75 10.85
CA VAL A 141 -18.61 -1.70 10.08
C VAL A 141 -19.23 -0.36 10.45
N THR A 142 -18.38 0.60 10.79
CA THR A 142 -18.78 1.99 11.07
C THR A 142 -18.54 2.87 9.85
N SER A 143 -19.46 3.78 9.54
CA SER A 143 -19.26 4.78 8.48
C SER A 143 -18.67 6.05 9.07
N LEU A 144 -17.52 6.47 8.51
CA LEU A 144 -16.87 7.74 8.85
C LEU A 144 -17.45 8.91 8.04
N PHE A 145 -18.03 8.61 6.87
CA PHE A 145 -18.63 9.59 6.00
C PHE A 145 -20.13 9.64 6.27
N SER A 146 -20.64 10.78 6.69
CA SER A 146 -22.07 11.07 6.68
C SER A 146 -22.56 11.14 5.22
N ASP A 147 -23.83 11.29 4.97
CA ASP A 147 -24.46 11.23 3.65
C ASP A 147 -23.68 11.90 2.51
N LYS A 148 -23.53 11.19 1.41
CA LYS A 148 -22.87 11.62 0.14
C LYS A 148 -23.40 12.95 -0.44
N GLY A 149 -24.59 13.41 -0.03
CA GLY A 149 -25.27 14.59 -0.59
C GLY A 149 -25.03 15.90 0.16
N ASN A 150 -24.52 15.87 1.37
CA ASN A 150 -24.51 17.03 2.27
C ASN A 150 -23.17 17.74 2.42
N TYR A 151 -22.18 17.39 1.58
CA TYR A 151 -20.87 18.04 1.60
C TYR A 151 -20.80 19.22 0.64
N SER A 152 -20.27 20.33 1.08
CA SER A 152 -19.79 21.35 0.16
C SER A 152 -18.67 20.81 -0.70
N LYS A 153 -18.43 21.39 -1.87
CA LYS A 153 -17.33 20.96 -2.77
C LYS A 153 -15.97 20.95 -2.07
N SER A 154 -15.78 21.80 -1.08
CA SER A 154 -14.55 21.89 -0.29
C SER A 154 -14.42 20.80 0.78
N GLU A 155 -15.50 20.17 1.19
CA GLU A 155 -15.56 19.13 2.22
C GLU A 155 -15.58 17.72 1.65
N MET A 156 -15.83 17.58 0.34
CA MET A 156 -15.90 16.28 -0.32
C MET A 156 -14.63 15.46 -0.07
N PRO A 157 -14.78 14.18 0.28
CA PRO A 157 -13.65 13.26 0.37
C PRO A 157 -12.86 13.22 -0.94
N ARG A 158 -11.56 13.00 -0.83
CA ARG A 158 -10.65 12.86 -1.98
C ARG A 158 -10.32 11.40 -2.23
N GLU A 159 -9.79 11.10 -3.40
CA GLU A 159 -9.46 9.74 -3.81
C GLU A 159 -8.62 8.98 -2.78
N ASN A 160 -7.58 9.59 -2.19
CA ASN A 160 -6.77 8.99 -1.13
C ASN A 160 -7.62 8.49 0.05
N MET A 161 -8.67 9.23 0.41
CA MET A 161 -9.57 8.86 1.51
C MET A 161 -10.44 7.63 1.20
N TYR A 162 -10.41 7.11 0.00
CA TYR A 162 -11.13 5.89 -0.39
C TYR A 162 -10.26 4.64 -0.38
N SER A 163 -8.96 4.77 -0.11
CA SER A 163 -7.98 3.68 -0.15
C SER A 163 -8.41 2.45 0.65
N CYS A 164 -8.09 1.28 0.13
CA CYS A 164 -8.26 0.01 0.82
C CYS A 164 -7.14 -0.21 1.84
N VAL A 165 -7.50 -0.54 3.06
CA VAL A 165 -6.58 -0.83 4.17
C VAL A 165 -6.70 -2.29 4.57
N ILE A 166 -5.57 -2.98 4.70
CA ILE A 166 -5.52 -4.35 5.21
C ILE A 166 -4.56 -4.49 6.39
N LYS A 167 -4.90 -5.44 7.27
CA LYS A 167 -3.97 -6.05 8.23
C LYS A 167 -3.79 -7.52 7.85
N LEU A 168 -2.54 -7.93 7.61
CA LEU A 168 -2.19 -9.33 7.41
C LEU A 168 -1.60 -9.87 8.72
N SER A 169 -2.07 -11.00 9.17
CA SER A 169 -1.61 -11.69 10.39
C SER A 169 -1.14 -13.10 10.06
N TYR A 170 -0.04 -13.52 10.68
CA TYR A 170 0.43 -14.90 10.65
C TYR A 170 1.17 -15.25 11.96
N GLY A 171 0.54 -16.04 12.82
CA GLY A 171 1.04 -16.27 14.16
C GLY A 171 1.16 -14.98 14.97
N ALA A 172 2.36 -14.66 15.45
CA ALA A 172 2.66 -13.42 16.16
C ALA A 172 3.09 -12.24 15.24
N PHE A 173 3.17 -12.48 13.94
CA PHE A 173 3.57 -11.45 12.97
C PHE A 173 2.33 -10.75 12.42
N ASP A 174 2.29 -9.42 12.51
CA ASP A 174 1.30 -8.55 11.93
C ASP A 174 1.93 -7.53 10.98
N TYR A 175 1.30 -7.34 9.83
CA TYR A 175 1.70 -6.40 8.79
C TYR A 175 0.53 -5.48 8.42
N TYR A 176 0.81 -4.20 8.21
CA TYR A 176 -0.14 -3.18 7.84
C TYR A 176 0.22 -2.52 6.51
N THR A 177 -0.79 -2.24 5.69
CA THR A 177 -0.71 -1.31 4.56
C THR A 177 -2.06 -0.65 4.32
N GLY A 178 -2.07 0.65 4.06
CA GLY A 178 -3.28 1.46 3.97
C GLY A 178 -3.41 2.35 2.73
N GLY A 179 -2.58 2.14 1.71
CA GLY A 179 -2.57 3.05 0.55
C GLY A 179 -2.27 4.47 1.00
N ASP A 180 -3.10 5.43 0.57
CA ASP A 180 -2.84 6.84 0.79
C ASP A 180 -3.82 7.51 1.75
N ILE A 181 -4.39 6.74 2.71
CA ILE A 181 -5.28 7.36 3.70
C ILE A 181 -4.57 8.49 4.46
N PRO A 182 -5.22 9.68 4.61
CA PRO A 182 -4.65 10.79 5.36
C PRO A 182 -4.81 10.60 6.87
N GLY A 183 -3.86 11.14 7.63
CA GLY A 183 -3.86 11.20 9.10
C GLY A 183 -4.08 12.60 9.66
N PHE A 184 -4.22 13.60 8.79
CA PHE A 184 -4.47 14.97 9.18
C PHE A 184 -5.56 15.60 8.34
N SER A 185 -6.48 16.31 8.98
CA SER A 185 -7.36 17.23 8.30
C SER A 185 -6.58 18.50 7.94
N ARG A 186 -6.65 18.92 6.67
CA ARG A 186 -6.07 20.21 6.26
C ARG A 186 -6.80 21.38 6.95
N PRO A 187 -6.14 22.53 7.15
CA PRO A 187 -6.78 23.72 7.72
C PRO A 187 -8.10 24.04 7.00
N GLY A 188 -9.15 24.28 7.79
CA GLY A 188 -10.50 24.56 7.27
C GLY A 188 -11.27 23.33 6.73
N ARG A 189 -10.75 22.12 6.91
CA ARG A 189 -11.43 20.86 6.55
C ARG A 189 -12.03 20.19 7.79
N PRO A 190 -13.06 19.35 7.60
CA PRO A 190 -13.64 18.58 8.70
C PRO A 190 -12.62 17.67 9.38
N LYS A 191 -12.75 17.46 10.69
CA LYS A 191 -11.88 16.58 11.46
C LYS A 191 -11.92 15.11 10.98
N TRP A 192 -13.05 14.67 10.44
CA TRP A 192 -13.22 13.32 9.90
C TRP A 192 -12.39 13.04 8.63
N HIS A 193 -11.65 14.04 8.10
CA HIS A 193 -10.61 13.82 7.08
C HIS A 193 -9.37 13.10 7.63
N ASP A 194 -9.21 13.01 8.95
CA ASP A 194 -8.26 12.09 9.58
C ASP A 194 -8.85 10.68 9.55
N ILE A 195 -8.34 9.85 8.64
CA ILE A 195 -8.73 8.47 8.47
C ILE A 195 -7.79 7.53 9.25
N GLU A 196 -6.52 7.93 9.45
CA GLU A 196 -5.55 7.09 10.17
C GLU A 196 -5.97 6.81 11.60
N THR A 197 -6.50 7.81 12.33
CA THR A 197 -6.89 7.62 13.73
C THR A 197 -7.92 6.51 13.89
N PRO A 198 -9.14 6.56 13.31
CA PRO A 198 -10.12 5.49 13.48
C PRO A 198 -9.69 4.15 12.90
N VAL A 199 -8.85 4.13 11.87
CA VAL A 199 -8.27 2.90 11.33
C VAL A 199 -7.27 2.30 12.32
N SER A 200 -6.38 3.10 12.89
CA SER A 200 -5.37 2.64 13.83
C SER A 200 -5.95 2.10 15.14
N ASP A 201 -7.08 2.66 15.59
CA ASP A 201 -7.78 2.22 16.80
C ASP A 201 -8.22 0.75 16.72
N VAL A 202 -8.54 0.26 15.52
CA VAL A 202 -8.99 -1.13 15.33
C VAL A 202 -7.90 -2.08 14.80
N VAL A 203 -6.84 -1.55 14.21
CA VAL A 203 -5.71 -2.36 13.72
C VAL A 203 -4.86 -2.89 14.87
N GLY A 204 -4.58 -2.04 15.88
CA GLY A 204 -3.67 -2.36 16.97
C GLY A 204 -2.21 -2.52 16.53
N LYS A 205 -1.38 -3.11 17.39
CA LYS A 205 0.07 -3.27 17.15
C LYS A 205 0.38 -4.11 15.93
N VAL A 206 1.50 -3.78 15.25
CA VAL A 206 2.02 -4.53 14.11
C VAL A 206 3.56 -4.58 14.15
N GLU A 207 4.15 -5.61 13.57
CA GLU A 207 5.61 -5.73 13.42
C GLU A 207 6.13 -4.83 12.31
N VAL A 208 5.38 -4.76 11.20
CA VAL A 208 5.77 -4.01 10.01
C VAL A 208 4.60 -3.16 9.53
N ALA A 209 4.82 -1.88 9.30
CA ALA A 209 3.87 -0.98 8.66
C ALA A 209 4.46 -0.36 7.39
N VAL A 210 3.70 -0.41 6.30
CA VAL A 210 3.92 0.49 5.16
C VAL A 210 3.20 1.78 5.46
N LEU A 211 3.91 2.91 5.40
CA LEU A 211 3.32 4.22 5.68
C LEU A 211 2.30 4.60 4.62
N ASN A 212 1.25 5.23 5.08
CA ASN A 212 0.25 5.80 4.21
C ASN A 212 0.82 6.99 3.44
N HIS A 213 0.32 7.19 2.22
CA HIS A 213 0.65 8.31 1.36
C HIS A 213 2.17 8.57 1.26
N HIS A 214 2.93 7.48 1.11
CA HIS A 214 4.39 7.52 0.88
C HIS A 214 5.21 8.23 1.96
N GLY A 215 4.63 8.47 3.14
CA GLY A 215 5.21 9.33 4.16
C GLY A 215 5.07 10.82 3.86
N ASN A 216 4.03 11.24 3.13
CA ASN A 216 3.71 12.64 2.90
C ASN A 216 3.20 13.33 4.18
N GLU A 217 3.22 14.65 4.20
CA GLU A 217 2.92 15.49 5.37
C GLU A 217 1.52 15.25 5.98
N ASP A 218 0.55 14.84 5.16
CA ASP A 218 -0.83 14.62 5.58
C ASP A 218 -1.09 13.22 6.17
N GLY A 219 -0.07 12.38 6.29
CA GLY A 219 -0.14 11.06 6.91
C GLY A 219 0.78 10.91 8.13
N THR A 220 0.77 9.71 8.73
CA THR A 220 1.62 9.29 9.84
C THR A 220 1.41 10.16 11.09
N ASN A 221 0.14 10.26 11.55
CA ASN A 221 -0.18 11.00 12.75
C ASN A 221 0.28 10.27 14.04
N GLU A 222 0.25 10.97 15.18
CA GLU A 222 0.71 10.40 16.45
C GLU A 222 -0.13 9.23 16.95
N ASN A 223 -1.46 9.28 16.76
CA ASN A 223 -2.36 8.20 17.17
C ASN A 223 -2.05 6.93 16.37
N PHE A 224 -1.87 7.06 15.05
CA PHE A 224 -1.44 5.96 14.19
C PHE A 224 -0.14 5.33 14.68
N LEU A 225 0.87 6.14 15.00
CA LEU A 225 2.16 5.65 15.47
C LEU A 225 2.08 4.99 16.86
N ARG A 226 1.28 5.55 17.79
CA ARG A 226 1.09 4.96 19.13
C ARG A 226 0.32 3.64 19.06
N ASN A 227 -0.75 3.60 18.27
CA ASN A 227 -1.62 2.43 18.19
C ASN A 227 -0.94 1.26 17.46
N LEU A 228 -0.32 1.52 16.31
CA LEU A 228 0.37 0.47 15.54
C LEU A 228 1.72 0.09 16.13
N SER A 229 2.41 1.02 16.77
CA SER A 229 3.72 0.80 17.38
C SER A 229 4.66 -0.07 16.53
N PRO A 230 4.83 0.21 15.23
CA PRO A 230 5.56 -0.68 14.32
C PRO A 230 7.05 -0.74 14.67
N LYS A 231 7.62 -1.94 14.68
CA LYS A 231 9.07 -2.15 14.85
C LYS A 231 9.84 -1.76 13.58
N ASN A 232 9.24 -2.00 12.44
CA ASN A 232 9.81 -1.65 11.14
C ASN A 232 8.80 -0.88 10.32
N VAL A 233 9.26 0.19 9.68
CA VAL A 233 8.46 1.09 8.86
C VAL A 233 9.03 1.09 7.45
N ILE A 234 8.17 0.88 6.45
CA ILE A 234 8.51 0.92 5.04
C ILE A 234 7.84 2.14 4.40
N MET A 235 8.59 2.90 3.64
CA MET A 235 8.10 4.03 2.87
C MET A 235 8.34 3.78 1.38
N SER A 236 7.29 3.78 0.59
CA SER A 236 7.35 3.67 -0.88
C SER A 236 7.57 5.07 -1.46
N THR A 237 8.81 5.48 -1.61
CA THR A 237 9.20 6.86 -1.97
C THR A 237 9.84 6.93 -3.35
N TRP A 238 9.63 8.05 -4.04
CA TRP A 238 10.28 8.39 -5.31
C TRP A 238 10.32 9.89 -5.59
N ASP A 239 9.51 10.69 -4.88
CA ASP A 239 9.34 12.13 -5.08
C ASP A 239 10.09 12.91 -4.00
N ALA A 240 10.43 14.18 -4.29
CA ALA A 240 11.15 15.06 -3.35
C ALA A 240 10.36 15.41 -2.08
N LEU A 241 9.04 15.21 -2.08
CA LEU A 241 8.17 15.42 -0.92
C LEU A 241 8.04 14.17 -0.03
N HIS A 242 8.63 13.04 -0.43
CA HIS A 242 8.52 11.75 0.27
C HIS A 242 9.88 11.25 0.77
N PRO A 243 10.04 11.02 2.09
CA PRO A 243 9.14 11.41 3.16
C PRO A 243 9.19 12.91 3.44
N ASN A 244 8.13 13.46 4.03
CA ASN A 244 8.18 14.80 4.58
C ASN A 244 9.03 14.81 5.88
N HIS A 245 9.76 15.91 6.15
CA HIS A 245 10.60 16.03 7.34
C HIS A 245 9.81 15.84 8.65
N THR A 246 8.58 16.35 8.73
CA THR A 246 7.71 16.20 9.91
C THR A 246 7.34 14.75 10.18
N VAL A 247 7.23 13.92 9.16
CA VAL A 247 7.01 12.46 9.28
C VAL A 247 8.21 11.80 9.95
N LEU A 248 9.44 12.11 9.52
CA LEU A 248 10.63 11.56 10.15
C LEU A 248 10.81 12.04 11.59
N TYR A 249 10.48 13.31 11.91
CA TYR A 249 10.44 13.78 13.30
C TYR A 249 9.51 12.95 14.16
N ARG A 250 8.27 12.69 13.70
CA ARG A 250 7.31 11.84 14.43
C ARG A 250 7.81 10.40 14.57
N LEU A 251 8.37 9.83 13.50
CA LEU A 251 8.91 8.45 13.50
C LEU A 251 10.06 8.26 14.47
N PHE A 252 10.91 9.27 14.66
CA PHE A 252 12.05 9.21 15.60
C PHE A 252 11.76 9.77 16.99
N SER A 253 10.53 10.26 17.23
CA SER A 253 10.14 10.81 18.52
C SER A 253 9.97 9.72 19.58
N LYS A 254 10.78 9.80 20.66
CA LYS A 254 10.64 8.92 21.84
C LYS A 254 9.40 9.23 22.66
N GLU A 255 8.84 10.46 22.58
CA GLU A 255 7.60 10.87 23.23
C GLU A 255 6.37 10.19 22.59
N ILE A 256 6.41 9.97 21.27
CA ILE A 256 5.34 9.27 20.55
C ILE A 256 5.49 7.76 20.76
N TYR A 257 6.70 7.26 20.70
CA TYR A 257 7.00 5.84 20.82
C TYR A 257 8.40 5.64 21.43
N PRO A 258 8.50 5.12 22.67
CA PRO A 258 9.75 5.05 23.40
C PRO A 258 10.74 4.00 22.85
N GLU A 259 10.23 2.94 22.19
CA GLU A 259 11.08 1.88 21.65
C GLU A 259 11.77 2.31 20.33
N GLU A 260 12.82 1.61 19.96
CA GLU A 260 13.49 1.85 18.68
C GLU A 260 12.72 1.22 17.54
N ARG A 261 12.70 1.92 16.41
CA ARG A 261 12.15 1.41 15.15
C ARG A 261 13.14 1.61 14.02
N LYS A 262 13.09 0.72 13.05
CA LYS A 262 13.89 0.79 11.84
C LYS A 262 13.04 1.31 10.70
N ILE A 263 13.58 2.26 9.95
CA ILE A 263 12.88 2.96 8.89
C ILE A 263 13.59 2.68 7.57
N PHE A 264 12.83 2.24 6.58
CA PHE A 264 13.28 1.85 5.26
C PHE A 264 12.56 2.67 4.20
N SER A 265 13.29 3.17 3.23
CA SER A 265 12.75 3.85 2.05
C SER A 265 13.15 3.09 0.79
N THR A 266 12.23 2.98 -0.18
CA THR A 266 12.49 2.27 -1.42
C THR A 266 13.41 3.03 -2.36
N ASN A 267 13.21 4.36 -2.50
CA ASN A 267 14.03 5.20 -3.37
C ASN A 267 13.89 6.68 -2.96
N MET A 268 14.69 7.10 -1.99
CA MET A 268 14.63 8.47 -1.51
C MET A 268 15.24 9.44 -2.53
N HIS A 269 14.48 10.44 -2.93
CA HIS A 269 14.93 11.46 -3.87
C HIS A 269 16.13 12.25 -3.28
N PRO A 270 17.19 12.56 -4.06
CA PRO A 270 18.36 13.29 -3.56
C PRO A 270 18.04 14.64 -2.90
N ALA A 271 17.07 15.39 -3.45
CA ALA A 271 16.63 16.66 -2.86
C ALA A 271 16.03 16.48 -1.45
N THR A 272 15.32 15.39 -1.20
CA THR A 272 14.76 15.06 0.12
C THR A 272 15.88 14.91 1.17
N LYS A 273 16.98 14.24 0.80
CA LYS A 273 18.16 14.10 1.68
C LYS A 273 18.76 15.45 2.05
N ILE A 274 18.83 16.36 1.08
CA ILE A 274 19.37 17.72 1.30
C ILE A 274 18.49 18.52 2.26
N VAL A 275 17.16 18.46 2.05
CA VAL A 275 16.18 19.23 2.85
C VAL A 275 16.06 18.70 4.27
N ILE A 276 16.04 17.37 4.45
CA ILE A 276 15.83 16.74 5.77
C ILE A 276 17.13 16.70 6.58
N GLY A 277 18.30 16.57 5.93
CA GLY A 277 19.58 16.53 6.62
C GLY A 277 19.79 15.27 7.46
N ASP A 278 20.41 15.42 8.64
CA ASP A 278 20.93 14.34 9.49
C ASP A 278 19.88 13.30 9.94
N LEU A 279 18.59 13.64 9.91
CA LEU A 279 17.55 12.66 10.23
C LEU A 279 17.53 11.48 9.26
N VAL A 280 17.94 11.72 8.02
CA VAL A 280 18.01 10.66 6.99
C VAL A 280 19.05 9.61 7.38
N ASP A 281 20.19 10.01 7.96
CA ASP A 281 21.28 9.11 8.36
C ASP A 281 20.88 8.13 9.47
N ARG A 282 19.78 8.40 10.17
CA ARG A 282 19.22 7.51 11.19
C ARG A 282 18.35 6.38 10.61
N MET A 283 18.03 6.42 9.32
CA MET A 283 17.25 5.39 8.65
C MET A 283 18.10 4.14 8.39
N ALA A 284 17.45 2.98 8.39
CA ALA A 284 18.11 1.70 8.09
C ALA A 284 18.42 1.55 6.59
N SER A 285 17.62 2.15 5.72
CA SER A 285 17.87 2.18 4.26
C SER A 285 17.19 3.38 3.61
N HIS A 286 17.83 3.92 2.58
CA HIS A 286 17.31 5.03 1.75
C HIS A 286 16.89 4.57 0.36
N GLN A 287 17.27 3.37 -0.05
CA GLN A 287 17.09 2.84 -1.39
C GLN A 287 17.15 1.32 -1.37
N GLY A 288 16.49 0.68 -2.32
CA GLY A 288 16.57 -0.73 -2.59
C GLY A 288 15.23 -1.48 -2.53
N HIS A 289 15.25 -2.70 -3.02
CA HIS A 289 14.12 -3.62 -2.89
C HIS A 289 14.00 -4.13 -1.46
N ILE A 290 12.87 -3.87 -0.81
CA ILE A 290 12.63 -4.27 0.58
C ILE A 290 11.82 -5.56 0.60
N MET A 291 12.38 -6.60 1.23
CA MET A 291 11.72 -7.88 1.42
C MET A 291 11.53 -8.16 2.91
N VAL A 292 10.32 -8.56 3.29
CA VAL A 292 9.99 -9.07 4.62
C VAL A 292 9.79 -10.57 4.52
N ARG A 293 10.67 -11.36 5.13
CA ARG A 293 10.55 -12.80 5.19
C ARG A 293 10.03 -13.22 6.55
N VAL A 294 8.83 -13.79 6.57
CA VAL A 294 8.24 -14.37 7.78
C VAL A 294 8.50 -15.88 7.79
N TYR A 295 9.03 -16.39 8.89
CA TYR A 295 9.35 -17.81 9.02
C TYR A 295 8.12 -18.62 9.45
N PRO A 296 8.11 -19.94 9.22
CA PRO A 296 7.00 -20.80 9.62
C PRO A 296 6.58 -20.58 11.07
N GLY A 297 5.26 -20.49 11.30
CA GLY A 297 4.66 -20.18 12.61
C GLY A 297 4.54 -18.70 12.95
N GLY A 298 5.14 -17.79 12.17
CA GLY A 298 4.96 -16.35 12.35
C GLY A 298 5.66 -15.74 13.57
N ASN A 299 6.47 -16.53 14.30
CA ASN A 299 7.15 -16.04 15.51
C ASN A 299 8.50 -15.35 15.24
N LYS A 300 8.94 -15.39 14.01
CA LYS A 300 10.21 -14.80 13.56
C LYS A 300 10.07 -14.26 12.15
N TYR A 301 10.63 -13.09 11.92
CA TYR A 301 10.76 -12.51 10.58
C TYR A 301 12.12 -11.83 10.42
N ARG A 302 12.48 -11.53 9.19
CA ARG A 302 13.66 -10.72 8.84
C ARG A 302 13.31 -9.70 7.77
N MET A 303 13.98 -8.55 7.85
CA MET A 303 13.98 -7.53 6.80
C MET A 303 15.24 -7.73 5.95
N TYR A 304 15.08 -7.61 4.64
CA TYR A 304 16.20 -7.60 3.69
C TYR A 304 16.03 -6.40 2.78
N VAL A 305 17.13 -5.76 2.44
CA VAL A 305 17.18 -4.72 1.40
C VAL A 305 18.20 -5.14 0.37
N PHE A 306 17.77 -5.21 -0.88
CA PHE A 306 18.61 -5.55 -2.01
C PHE A 306 18.86 -4.31 -2.87
N ASP A 307 20.04 -4.24 -3.47
CA ASP A 307 20.39 -3.19 -4.42
C ASP A 307 19.40 -3.20 -5.60
N ASP A 308 18.84 -2.05 -5.94
CA ASP A 308 17.90 -1.85 -7.05
C ASP A 308 18.54 -1.20 -8.29
N ALA A 309 19.85 -0.95 -8.26
CA ALA A 309 20.57 -0.43 -9.40
C ALA A 309 20.79 -1.49 -10.51
N VAL A 310 20.66 -2.77 -10.16
CA VAL A 310 20.80 -3.92 -11.05
C VAL A 310 19.57 -4.82 -10.95
N PRO A 311 19.33 -5.74 -11.91
CA PRO A 311 18.30 -6.75 -11.80
C PRO A 311 18.41 -7.54 -10.49
N ILE A 312 17.29 -7.87 -9.86
CA ILE A 312 17.27 -8.56 -8.56
C ILE A 312 18.09 -9.85 -8.52
N SER A 313 18.22 -10.55 -9.65
CA SER A 313 19.05 -11.76 -9.80
C SER A 313 20.54 -11.51 -9.63
N GLU A 314 20.99 -10.27 -9.85
CA GLU A 314 22.38 -9.81 -9.76
C GLU A 314 22.62 -8.91 -8.55
N SER A 315 21.55 -8.61 -7.82
CA SER A 315 21.56 -7.66 -6.71
C SER A 315 22.31 -8.19 -5.50
N CYS A 316 23.12 -7.33 -4.89
CA CYS A 316 23.73 -7.62 -3.61
C CYS A 316 22.79 -7.25 -2.45
N LEU A 317 23.02 -7.88 -1.31
CA LEU A 317 22.31 -7.60 -0.07
C LEU A 317 22.90 -6.35 0.59
N LEU A 318 22.12 -5.27 0.68
CA LEU A 318 22.51 -4.03 1.34
C LEU A 318 22.23 -4.04 2.85
N TYR A 319 21.20 -4.78 3.28
CA TYR A 319 20.78 -4.82 4.68
C TYR A 319 20.10 -6.14 5.04
N THR A 320 20.33 -6.61 6.24
CA THR A 320 19.56 -7.70 6.88
C THR A 320 19.45 -7.49 8.39
N SER A 321 18.32 -7.88 8.98
CA SER A 321 18.12 -7.83 10.45
C SER A 321 17.67 -9.16 11.01
#